data_ec182138982c4a3841d1e14d7d3ed5f2
#
_entry.id   ec182138982c4a3841d1e14d7d3ed5f2
#
_cell.length_a   1.000
_cell.length_b   1.000
_cell.length_c   1.000
_cell.angle_alpha   90.00
_cell.angle_beta   90.00
_cell.angle_gamma   90.00
#
_symmetry.space_group_name_H-M   'P 1'
#
loop_
_entity.id
_entity.type
_entity.pdbx_description
1 polymer ?
#
loop_
_entity_poly.entity_id
_entity_poly.type
_entity_poly.pdbx_seq_one_letter_code
_entity_poly.pdbx_strand_id
1 'polypeptide(L)'
;MKYCIECGTKLIKKECINFGLSEGLIPYCPKCCDFRFPRFNTAVSAVIFNRDYNKILLIQQYNRPKNILVAGYVNKGENLSHALIREIKEEVNLDVLDFIFNESEYYEKSDTLICNFIVRAANEDFKLSEEVDAACWYGIEEAKEVIYKGGLAEAFLEAAVSKTACSVLNSAQV
;
A
#
# COMPACT_ATOMS: atom_id res chain seq x y z
N MET A 1 5.82 22.61 -0.27
CA MET A 1 6.34 23.07 -1.58
C MET A 1 6.60 24.57 -1.54
N LYS A 2 7.83 25.04 -1.88
CA LYS A 2 8.19 26.46 -1.85
C LYS A 2 8.23 27.09 -3.25
N TYR A 3 8.53 26.30 -4.28
CA TYR A 3 8.70 26.75 -5.66
C TYR A 3 7.82 25.93 -6.60
N CYS A 4 7.40 26.54 -7.71
CA CYS A 4 6.62 25.88 -8.75
C CYS A 4 7.48 24.82 -9.46
N ILE A 5 7.00 23.60 -9.55
CA ILE A 5 7.73 22.49 -10.18
C ILE A 5 7.82 22.62 -11.70
N GLU A 6 6.92 23.41 -12.32
CA GLU A 6 6.86 23.61 -13.77
C GLU A 6 7.82 24.73 -14.23
N CYS A 7 7.93 25.82 -13.46
CA CYS A 7 8.64 27.01 -13.91
C CYS A 7 9.65 27.60 -12.91
N GLY A 8 9.84 26.97 -11.75
CA GLY A 8 10.76 27.41 -10.71
C GLY A 8 10.38 28.69 -9.94
N THR A 9 9.25 29.34 -10.28
CA THR A 9 8.81 30.55 -9.61
C THR A 9 8.41 30.28 -8.16
N LYS A 10 8.80 31.17 -7.24
CA LYS A 10 8.38 31.09 -5.84
C LYS A 10 6.85 31.14 -5.73
N LEU A 11 6.28 30.19 -5.01
CA LEU A 11 4.83 30.12 -4.76
C LEU A 11 4.39 31.12 -3.70
N ILE A 12 3.18 31.66 -3.88
CA ILE A 12 2.49 32.45 -2.88
C ILE A 12 1.27 31.64 -2.37
N LYS A 13 0.77 31.96 -1.19
CA LYS A 13 -0.51 31.42 -0.72
C LYS A 13 -1.63 32.28 -1.26
N LYS A 14 -2.63 31.64 -1.89
CA LYS A 14 -3.82 32.31 -2.43
C LYS A 14 -5.05 31.49 -2.07
N GLU A 15 -6.15 32.15 -1.75
CA GLU A 15 -7.41 31.47 -1.53
C GLU A 15 -7.87 30.77 -2.81
N CYS A 16 -8.19 29.48 -2.68
CA CYS A 16 -8.71 28.66 -3.76
C CYS A 16 -10.23 28.50 -3.56
N ILE A 17 -11.00 28.93 -4.52
CA ILE A 17 -12.45 28.73 -4.53
C ILE A 17 -12.77 27.71 -5.62
N ASN A 18 -13.40 26.62 -5.25
CA ASN A 18 -13.82 25.55 -6.13
C ASN A 18 -15.33 25.33 -5.98
N PHE A 19 -16.09 25.41 -7.08
CA PHE A 19 -17.56 25.33 -7.08
C PHE A 19 -18.25 26.25 -6.03
N GLY A 20 -17.67 27.44 -5.77
CA GLY A 20 -18.18 28.39 -4.78
C GLY A 20 -17.81 28.10 -3.33
N LEU A 21 -17.05 27.05 -3.06
CA LEU A 21 -16.57 26.69 -1.73
C LEU A 21 -15.07 27.02 -1.59
N SER A 22 -14.66 27.51 -0.41
CA SER A 22 -13.26 27.80 -0.11
C SER A 22 -12.53 26.51 0.23
N GLU A 23 -11.48 26.19 -0.54
CA GLU A 23 -10.49 25.15 -0.26
C GLU A 23 -9.37 25.64 0.68
N GLY A 24 -9.47 26.90 1.13
CA GLY A 24 -8.48 27.56 1.95
C GLY A 24 -7.30 28.11 1.16
N LEU A 25 -6.19 28.39 1.86
CA LEU A 25 -4.99 28.97 1.30
C LEU A 25 -4.10 27.90 0.66
N ILE A 26 -4.17 27.78 -0.66
CA ILE A 26 -3.38 26.82 -1.45
C ILE A 26 -2.18 27.53 -2.09
N PRO A 27 -1.01 26.85 -2.21
CA PRO A 27 0.11 27.38 -2.96
C PRO A 27 -0.27 27.71 -4.41
N TYR A 28 0.03 28.92 -4.87
CA TYR A 28 -0.30 29.43 -6.20
C TYR A 28 0.94 29.93 -6.90
N CYS A 29 1.09 29.59 -8.18
CA CYS A 29 2.17 30.10 -9.02
C CYS A 29 1.69 31.33 -9.80
N PRO A 30 2.23 32.54 -9.50
CA PRO A 30 1.80 33.76 -10.21
C PRO A 30 2.25 33.78 -11.67
N LYS A 31 3.31 33.04 -12.05
CA LYS A 31 3.78 32.96 -13.44
C LYS A 31 2.95 32.00 -14.29
N CYS A 32 2.60 30.83 -13.74
CA CYS A 32 1.75 29.86 -14.45
C CYS A 32 0.27 30.16 -14.30
N CYS A 33 -0.12 31.09 -13.41
CA CYS A 33 -1.50 31.41 -13.07
C CYS A 33 -2.30 30.19 -12.61
N ASP A 34 -1.68 29.32 -11.78
CA ASP A 34 -2.27 28.03 -11.42
C ASP A 34 -1.93 27.62 -9.99
N PHE A 35 -2.86 26.90 -9.33
CA PHE A 35 -2.69 26.34 -8.00
C PHE A 35 -1.79 25.11 -8.03
N ARG A 36 -1.12 24.86 -6.90
CA ARG A 36 -0.23 23.71 -6.71
C ARG A 36 -0.65 22.94 -5.47
N PHE A 37 -1.44 21.90 -5.69
CA PHE A 37 -1.86 20.97 -4.66
C PHE A 37 -0.68 20.08 -4.22
N PRO A 38 -0.77 19.49 -3.00
CA PRO A 38 0.25 18.52 -2.55
C PRO A 38 0.42 17.38 -3.56
N ARG A 39 1.68 17.00 -3.78
CA ARG A 39 2.02 15.82 -4.59
C ARG A 39 2.83 14.89 -3.71
N PHE A 40 2.48 13.64 -3.73
CA PHE A 40 3.14 12.56 -3.01
C PHE A 40 3.11 11.30 -3.86
N ASN A 41 3.96 10.35 -3.53
CA ASN A 41 3.95 9.04 -4.16
C ASN A 41 2.74 8.24 -3.66
N THR A 42 2.28 7.31 -4.47
CA THR A 42 1.26 6.35 -4.06
C THR A 42 1.83 4.95 -4.23
N ALA A 43 1.63 4.11 -3.23
CA ALA A 43 2.03 2.71 -3.26
C ALA A 43 0.87 1.82 -2.83
N VAL A 44 0.89 0.58 -3.27
CA VAL A 44 0.06 -0.50 -2.77
C VAL A 44 0.87 -1.41 -1.88
N SER A 45 0.20 -2.09 -0.95
CA SER A 45 0.78 -3.17 -0.15
C SER A 45 -0.24 -4.26 0.07
N ALA A 46 0.19 -5.50 0.28
CA ALA A 46 -0.69 -6.66 0.38
C ALA A 46 -0.38 -7.52 1.61
N VAL A 47 -1.40 -7.75 2.45
CA VAL A 47 -1.41 -8.89 3.37
C VAL A 47 -2.00 -10.07 2.60
N ILE A 48 -1.14 -10.98 2.13
CA ILE A 48 -1.53 -12.08 1.26
C ILE A 48 -1.82 -13.31 2.12
N PHE A 49 -3.08 -13.69 2.17
CA PHE A 49 -3.53 -14.96 2.74
C PHE A 49 -3.51 -16.06 1.69
N ASN A 50 -3.27 -17.29 2.13
CA ASN A 50 -3.55 -18.44 1.31
C ASN A 50 -5.08 -18.63 1.12
N ARG A 51 -5.46 -19.60 0.27
CA ARG A 51 -6.86 -19.84 -0.09
C ARG A 51 -7.77 -20.07 1.12
N ASP A 52 -7.25 -20.71 2.16
CA ASP A 52 -8.01 -21.13 3.35
C ASP A 52 -7.94 -20.11 4.50
N TYR A 53 -7.33 -18.95 4.30
CA TYR A 53 -7.15 -17.91 5.31
C TYR A 53 -6.43 -18.37 6.60
N ASN A 54 -5.58 -19.38 6.53
CA ASN A 54 -4.84 -19.91 7.68
C ASN A 54 -3.34 -19.66 7.66
N LYS A 55 -2.80 -19.16 6.53
CA LYS A 55 -1.41 -18.74 6.37
C LYS A 55 -1.31 -17.37 5.72
N ILE A 56 -0.21 -16.68 6.00
CA ILE A 56 0.14 -15.37 5.45
C ILE A 56 1.52 -15.46 4.83
N LEU A 57 1.67 -14.92 3.61
CA LEU A 57 2.95 -14.80 2.94
C LEU A 57 3.69 -13.58 3.44
N LEU A 58 4.93 -13.76 3.89
CA LEU A 58 5.88 -12.69 4.16
C LEU A 58 7.09 -12.85 3.27
N ILE A 59 7.69 -11.72 2.89
CA ILE A 59 8.87 -11.66 2.02
C ILE A 59 10.04 -10.97 2.70
N GLN A 60 11.25 -11.19 2.17
CA GLN A 60 12.45 -10.42 2.52
C GLN A 60 13.05 -9.81 1.25
N GLN A 61 13.53 -8.58 1.34
CA GLN A 61 14.09 -7.82 0.20
C GLN A 61 15.36 -7.06 0.60
N TYR A 62 16.17 -6.72 -0.40
CA TYR A 62 17.36 -5.87 -0.27
C TYR A 62 18.44 -6.44 0.66
N ASN A 63 18.61 -7.74 0.69
CA ASN A 63 19.53 -8.47 1.57
C ASN A 63 19.33 -8.12 3.06
N ARG A 64 18.09 -7.86 3.45
CA ARG A 64 17.72 -7.55 4.84
C ARG A 64 16.90 -8.71 5.40
N PRO A 65 17.31 -9.31 6.52
CA PRO A 65 16.58 -10.41 7.17
C PRO A 65 15.36 -9.87 7.94
N LYS A 66 14.48 -9.15 7.24
CA LYS A 66 13.27 -8.55 7.78
C LYS A 66 12.09 -9.06 6.99
N ASN A 67 11.19 -9.75 7.66
CA ASN A 67 9.93 -10.18 7.07
C ASN A 67 8.99 -8.99 6.93
N ILE A 68 8.58 -8.70 5.72
CA ILE A 68 7.71 -7.59 5.34
C ILE A 68 6.59 -8.08 4.41
N LEU A 69 5.70 -7.18 4.05
CA LEU A 69 4.63 -7.41 3.09
C LEU A 69 5.10 -7.08 1.66
N VAL A 70 4.49 -7.72 0.66
CA VAL A 70 4.59 -7.30 -0.75
C VAL A 70 4.10 -5.86 -0.88
N ALA A 71 4.87 -5.01 -1.58
CA ALA A 71 4.52 -3.61 -1.75
C ALA A 71 5.25 -3.00 -2.95
N GLY A 72 4.55 -2.12 -3.70
CA GLY A 72 5.17 -1.41 -4.80
C GLY A 72 4.46 -0.11 -5.16
N TYR A 73 5.11 0.71 -5.98
CA TYR A 73 4.59 1.99 -6.40
C TYR A 73 3.52 1.86 -7.49
N VAL A 74 2.52 2.73 -7.39
CA VAL A 74 1.50 2.89 -8.45
C VAL A 74 2.10 3.71 -9.58
N ASN A 75 2.08 3.18 -10.80
CA ASN A 75 2.57 3.85 -11.98
C ASN A 75 1.59 4.94 -12.46
N LYS A 76 2.12 5.95 -13.17
CA LYS A 76 1.28 6.99 -13.76
C LYS A 76 0.26 6.39 -14.73
N GLY A 77 -1.02 6.64 -14.48
CA GLY A 77 -2.13 6.11 -15.28
C GLY A 77 -2.63 4.73 -14.85
N GLU A 78 -2.02 4.13 -13.83
CA GLU A 78 -2.43 2.86 -13.25
C GLU A 78 -3.43 3.11 -12.10
N ASN A 79 -4.39 2.23 -11.90
CA ASN A 79 -5.25 2.23 -10.71
C ASN A 79 -4.69 1.28 -9.64
N LEU A 80 -5.17 1.44 -8.40
CA LEU A 80 -4.66 0.67 -7.25
C LEU A 80 -4.82 -0.86 -7.44
N SER A 81 -5.94 -1.30 -8.00
CA SER A 81 -6.21 -2.74 -8.22
C SER A 81 -5.24 -3.36 -9.22
N HIS A 82 -4.93 -2.64 -10.30
CA HIS A 82 -3.96 -3.10 -11.30
C HIS A 82 -2.54 -3.11 -10.72
N ALA A 83 -2.15 -2.05 -9.99
CA ALA A 83 -0.85 -2.00 -9.33
C ALA A 83 -0.69 -3.15 -8.32
N LEU A 84 -1.72 -3.43 -7.50
CA LEU A 84 -1.71 -4.52 -6.53
C LEU A 84 -1.47 -5.88 -7.19
N ILE A 85 -2.26 -6.20 -8.24
CA ILE A 85 -2.15 -7.49 -8.94
C ILE A 85 -0.79 -7.60 -9.65
N ARG A 86 -0.31 -6.51 -10.26
CA ARG A 86 0.99 -6.46 -10.94
C ARG A 86 2.13 -6.71 -9.96
N GLU A 87 2.19 -5.99 -8.83
CA GLU A 87 3.26 -6.15 -7.84
C GLU A 87 3.29 -7.57 -7.25
N ILE A 88 2.12 -8.15 -6.92
CA ILE A 88 2.05 -9.54 -6.45
C ILE A 88 2.55 -10.51 -7.54
N LYS A 89 2.20 -10.26 -8.80
CA LYS A 89 2.64 -11.09 -9.91
C LYS A 89 4.13 -10.95 -10.19
N GLU A 90 4.65 -9.72 -10.13
CA GLU A 90 6.07 -9.42 -10.38
C GLU A 90 6.96 -9.94 -9.25
N GLU A 91 6.64 -9.70 -7.98
CA GLU A 91 7.49 -10.07 -6.85
C GLU A 91 7.44 -11.56 -6.49
N VAL A 92 6.25 -12.16 -6.49
CA VAL A 92 6.04 -13.54 -5.97
C VAL A 92 5.31 -14.48 -6.94
N ASN A 93 4.90 -13.99 -8.11
CA ASN A 93 4.22 -14.76 -9.17
C ASN A 93 2.94 -15.49 -8.72
N LEU A 94 2.24 -14.99 -7.73
CA LEU A 94 0.95 -15.54 -7.30
C LEU A 94 -0.19 -14.99 -8.16
N ASP A 95 -1.25 -15.80 -8.30
CA ASP A 95 -2.53 -15.38 -8.86
C ASP A 95 -3.49 -15.00 -7.72
N VAL A 96 -4.15 -13.86 -7.90
CA VAL A 96 -5.08 -13.29 -6.91
C VAL A 96 -6.48 -13.80 -7.19
N LEU A 97 -7.15 -14.40 -6.20
CA LEU A 97 -8.57 -14.78 -6.28
C LEU A 97 -9.48 -13.58 -6.05
N ASP A 98 -9.25 -12.90 -4.95
CA ASP A 98 -9.98 -11.69 -4.56
C ASP A 98 -9.14 -10.85 -3.60
N PHE A 99 -9.57 -9.61 -3.43
CA PHE A 99 -8.95 -8.68 -2.48
C PHE A 99 -9.97 -7.65 -2.00
N ILE A 100 -9.74 -7.13 -0.80
CA ILE A 100 -10.48 -6.00 -0.23
C ILE A 100 -9.51 -4.96 0.32
N PHE A 101 -9.95 -3.72 0.40
CA PHE A 101 -9.18 -2.65 1.04
C PHE A 101 -9.04 -2.94 2.54
N ASN A 102 -7.81 -2.80 3.05
CA ASN A 102 -7.52 -2.92 4.47
C ASN A 102 -7.45 -1.55 5.14
N GLU A 103 -6.34 -0.88 4.99
CA GLU A 103 -6.05 0.43 5.60
C GLU A 103 -5.21 1.28 4.64
N SER A 104 -5.02 2.55 4.99
CA SER A 104 -4.03 3.40 4.32
C SER A 104 -3.28 4.23 5.33
N GLU A 105 -1.98 4.39 5.10
CA GLU A 105 -1.10 5.21 5.93
C GLU A 105 -0.16 6.06 5.08
N TYR A 106 0.09 7.28 5.53
CA TYR A 106 1.04 8.17 4.91
C TYR A 106 2.42 7.98 5.53
N TYR A 107 3.38 7.53 4.73
CA TYR A 107 4.74 7.30 5.17
C TYR A 107 5.61 8.52 4.87
N GLU A 108 5.85 9.34 5.89
CA GLU A 108 6.56 10.63 5.77
C GLU A 108 7.98 10.51 5.20
N LYS A 109 8.71 9.42 5.52
CA LYS A 109 10.12 9.25 5.10
C LYS A 109 10.31 9.18 3.59
N SER A 110 9.33 8.66 2.85
CA SER A 110 9.36 8.57 1.39
C SER A 110 8.27 9.41 0.72
N ASP A 111 7.56 10.26 1.46
CA ASP A 111 6.46 11.10 0.93
C ASP A 111 5.46 10.23 0.14
N THR A 112 4.97 9.15 0.77
CA THR A 112 4.18 8.11 0.09
C THR A 112 2.90 7.79 0.86
N LEU A 113 1.75 7.86 0.19
CA LEU A 113 0.51 7.25 0.66
C LEU A 113 0.51 5.77 0.29
N ILE A 114 0.46 4.90 1.30
CA ILE A 114 0.42 3.45 1.12
C ILE A 114 -1.01 2.97 1.33
N CYS A 115 -1.60 2.35 0.30
CA CYS A 115 -2.90 1.71 0.34
C CYS A 115 -2.71 0.21 0.50
N ASN A 116 -3.06 -0.34 1.66
CA ASN A 116 -2.91 -1.76 1.96
C ASN A 116 -4.20 -2.54 1.68
N PHE A 117 -4.05 -3.77 1.22
CA PHE A 117 -5.13 -4.68 0.87
C PHE A 117 -4.97 -6.02 1.56
N ILE A 118 -6.09 -6.64 1.92
CA ILE A 118 -6.19 -8.06 2.25
C ILE A 118 -6.39 -8.79 0.94
N VAL A 119 -5.53 -9.75 0.65
CA VAL A 119 -5.51 -10.49 -0.63
C VAL A 119 -5.64 -11.98 -0.33
N ARG A 120 -6.42 -12.70 -1.13
CA ARG A 120 -6.47 -14.15 -1.13
C ARG A 120 -5.80 -14.70 -2.39
N ALA A 121 -4.76 -15.51 -2.20
CA ALA A 121 -4.06 -16.17 -3.28
C ALA A 121 -4.79 -17.42 -3.78
N ALA A 122 -4.63 -17.74 -5.07
CA ALA A 122 -5.24 -18.93 -5.69
C ALA A 122 -4.57 -20.23 -5.24
N ASN A 123 -3.29 -20.18 -4.96
CA ASN A 123 -2.44 -21.31 -4.53
C ASN A 123 -1.29 -20.80 -3.67
N GLU A 124 -0.46 -21.72 -3.14
CA GLU A 124 0.71 -21.40 -2.33
C GLU A 124 2.03 -21.50 -3.11
N ASP A 125 1.99 -21.82 -4.40
CA ASP A 125 3.16 -22.01 -5.25
C ASP A 125 3.66 -20.66 -5.78
N PHE A 126 4.63 -20.07 -5.10
CA PHE A 126 5.22 -18.81 -5.51
C PHE A 126 6.56 -18.99 -6.25
N LYS A 127 6.91 -18.02 -7.06
CA LYS A 127 8.23 -17.91 -7.70
C LYS A 127 8.75 -16.49 -7.47
N LEU A 128 9.91 -16.39 -6.85
CA LEU A 128 10.51 -15.09 -6.51
C LEU A 128 11.11 -14.42 -7.74
N SER A 129 10.99 -13.10 -7.79
CA SER A 129 11.75 -12.25 -8.70
C SER A 129 13.16 -12.01 -8.15
N GLU A 130 13.99 -11.30 -8.92
CA GLU A 130 15.33 -10.89 -8.48
C GLU A 130 15.31 -9.84 -7.35
N GLU A 131 14.17 -9.19 -7.12
CA GLU A 131 14.00 -8.17 -6.07
C GLU A 131 13.67 -8.77 -4.69
N VAL A 132 13.22 -10.03 -4.66
CA VAL A 132 12.81 -10.72 -3.44
C VAL A 132 13.84 -11.78 -3.06
N ASP A 133 14.49 -11.59 -1.93
CA ASP A 133 15.55 -12.50 -1.44
C ASP A 133 14.98 -13.83 -0.90
N ALA A 134 13.83 -13.76 -0.22
CA ALA A 134 13.15 -14.92 0.36
C ALA A 134 11.66 -14.66 0.55
N ALA A 135 10.86 -15.72 0.55
CA ALA A 135 9.45 -15.69 0.95
C ALA A 135 9.09 -16.98 1.69
N CYS A 136 8.14 -16.87 2.61
CA CYS A 136 7.63 -18.03 3.33
C CYS A 136 6.17 -17.81 3.74
N TRP A 137 5.40 -18.90 3.69
CA TRP A 137 4.06 -18.97 4.27
C TRP A 137 4.17 -19.29 5.76
N TYR A 138 3.63 -18.42 6.59
CA TYR A 138 3.57 -18.57 8.04
C TYR A 138 2.13 -18.77 8.50
N GLY A 139 1.89 -19.55 9.55
CA GLY A 139 0.63 -19.52 10.26
C GLY A 139 0.34 -18.11 10.80
N ILE A 140 -0.93 -17.76 11.03
CA ILE A 140 -1.33 -16.38 11.40
C ILE A 140 -0.57 -15.87 12.63
N GLU A 141 -0.50 -16.66 13.71
CA GLU A 141 0.19 -16.23 14.93
C GLU A 141 1.71 -16.17 14.72
N GLU A 142 2.30 -17.10 13.99
CA GLU A 142 3.71 -17.07 13.63
C GLU A 142 4.03 -15.83 12.76
N ALA A 143 3.19 -15.50 11.79
CA ALA A 143 3.37 -14.30 10.97
C ALA A 143 3.40 -13.03 11.82
N LYS A 144 2.54 -12.93 12.83
CA LYS A 144 2.55 -11.83 13.79
C LYS A 144 3.86 -11.76 14.60
N GLU A 145 4.46 -12.90 14.93
CA GLU A 145 5.71 -12.95 15.69
C GLU A 145 6.92 -12.55 14.84
N VAL A 146 7.01 -13.06 13.60
CA VAL A 146 8.19 -12.93 12.75
C VAL A 146 8.20 -11.68 11.86
N ILE A 147 7.08 -10.99 11.69
CA ILE A 147 7.02 -9.74 10.92
C ILE A 147 7.90 -8.67 11.54
N TYR A 148 8.51 -7.81 10.69
CA TYR A 148 9.33 -6.70 11.18
C TYR A 148 8.53 -5.75 12.07
N LYS A 149 8.95 -5.64 13.34
CA LYS A 149 8.25 -4.92 14.40
C LYS A 149 8.41 -3.41 14.32
N GLY A 150 7.37 -2.69 14.76
CA GLY A 150 7.34 -1.22 14.85
C GLY A 150 7.24 -0.53 13.50
N GLY A 151 6.83 -1.25 12.44
CA GLY A 151 6.66 -0.72 11.09
C GLY A 151 5.22 -0.79 10.59
N LEU A 152 4.96 -0.17 9.43
CA LEU A 152 3.64 -0.21 8.79
C LEU A 152 3.20 -1.63 8.41
N ALA A 153 4.15 -2.52 8.07
CA ALA A 153 3.85 -3.90 7.73
C ALA A 153 3.17 -4.64 8.90
N GLU A 154 3.65 -4.44 10.13
CA GLU A 154 3.03 -4.99 11.34
C GLU A 154 1.62 -4.42 11.55
N ALA A 155 1.45 -3.11 11.49
CA ALA A 155 0.16 -2.45 11.69
C ALA A 155 -0.89 -2.95 10.67
N PHE A 156 -0.50 -3.06 9.39
CA PHE A 156 -1.37 -3.58 8.34
C PHE A 156 -1.72 -5.07 8.55
N LEU A 157 -0.76 -5.88 8.98
CA LEU A 157 -0.99 -7.29 9.29
C LEU A 157 -2.00 -7.44 10.42
N GLU A 158 -1.83 -6.71 11.52
CA GLU A 158 -2.75 -6.76 12.66
C GLU A 158 -4.17 -6.33 12.29
N ALA A 159 -4.31 -5.25 11.52
CA ALA A 159 -5.59 -4.79 11.02
C ALA A 159 -6.26 -5.83 10.12
N ALA A 160 -5.51 -6.47 9.21
CA ALA A 160 -6.01 -7.50 8.31
C ALA A 160 -6.49 -8.74 9.08
N VAL A 161 -5.72 -9.22 10.04
CA VAL A 161 -6.10 -10.39 10.85
C VAL A 161 -7.34 -10.09 11.69
N SER A 162 -7.44 -8.91 12.27
CA SER A 162 -8.64 -8.50 13.04
C SER A 162 -9.90 -8.49 12.15
N LYS A 163 -9.81 -7.96 10.93
CA LYS A 163 -10.95 -7.90 9.99
C LYS A 163 -11.37 -9.27 9.50
N THR A 164 -10.42 -10.16 9.19
CA THR A 164 -10.72 -11.53 8.72
C THR A 164 -11.32 -12.39 9.81
N ALA A 165 -10.87 -12.26 11.05
CA ALA A 165 -11.48 -12.96 12.20
C ALA A 165 -12.95 -12.57 12.41
N CYS A 166 -13.29 -11.28 12.28
CA CYS A 166 -14.68 -10.81 12.39
C CYS A 166 -15.58 -11.30 11.27
N SER A 167 -15.08 -11.43 10.04
CA SER A 167 -15.88 -11.90 8.89
C SER A 167 -16.17 -13.40 8.95
N VAL A 168 -15.23 -14.21 9.45
CA VAL A 168 -15.43 -15.66 9.65
C VAL A 168 -16.48 -15.93 10.74
N LEU A 169 -16.52 -15.13 11.81
CA LEU A 169 -17.52 -15.26 12.86
C LEU A 169 -18.94 -14.94 12.36
N ASN A 170 -19.08 -13.99 11.44
CA ASN A 170 -20.39 -13.61 10.87
C ASN A 170 -20.91 -14.64 9.84
N SER A 171 -20.04 -15.37 9.16
CA SER A 171 -20.42 -16.42 8.20
C SER A 171 -20.79 -17.76 8.87
N ALA A 172 -20.45 -17.97 10.14
CA ALA A 172 -20.80 -19.17 10.91
C ALA A 172 -22.16 -19.09 11.60
N GLN A 173 -22.89 -17.97 11.45
CA GLN A 173 -24.22 -17.76 12.08
C GLN A 173 -25.38 -17.74 11.07
N VAL A 174 -25.19 -18.25 9.85
CA VAL A 174 -26.26 -18.38 8.84
C VAL A 174 -26.57 -19.84 8.54
#